data_13cfed8bed276798f1b2bb81a0ece769
#
_entry.id   13cfed8bed276798f1b2bb81a0ece769
#
_cell.length_a   1.000
_cell.length_b   1.000
_cell.length_c   1.000
_cell.angle_alpha   90.00
_cell.angle_beta   90.00
_cell.angle_gamma   90.00
#
_symmetry.space_group_name_H-M   'P 1'
#
loop_
_entity.id
_entity.type
_entity.pdbx_description
1 polymer ?
#
loop_
_entity_poly.entity_id
_entity_poly.type
_entity_poly.pdbx_seq_one_letter_code
_entity_poly.pdbx_strand_id
1 'polypeptide(L)'
;MTFLKTDWDNVSSTSLSDAMHGLQTMDSCIQPLNRRMCVAGPAFTVQIVQNDCAVVFQALRDAAPGSVLVIAANGTTDVAFFGEIVVAIAKEKGLAGIVIDGCARDSLALSQNDFPVFVKGIVPRIPARVFLGEVQKDVQCGG
;
A
#
# COMPACT_ATOMS: atom_id res chain seq x y z
N MET A 1 9.14 -18.24 -10.13
CA MET A 1 10.12 -17.89 -9.06
C MET A 1 9.32 -17.71 -7.79
N THR A 2 9.54 -18.53 -6.75
CA THR A 2 8.81 -18.39 -5.49
C THR A 2 9.49 -17.28 -4.69
N PHE A 3 8.75 -16.22 -4.37
CA PHE A 3 9.24 -15.12 -3.55
C PHE A 3 9.29 -15.60 -2.09
N LEU A 4 10.48 -15.70 -1.52
CA LEU A 4 10.66 -16.03 -0.11
C LEU A 4 10.92 -14.73 0.66
N LYS A 5 10.10 -14.43 1.67
CA LYS A 5 10.24 -13.26 2.53
C LYS A 5 11.64 -13.18 3.16
N THR A 6 12.24 -14.32 3.47
CA THR A 6 13.59 -14.44 4.03
C THR A 6 14.71 -13.89 3.14
N ASP A 7 14.47 -13.77 1.83
CA ASP A 7 15.48 -13.26 0.90
C ASP A 7 15.71 -11.75 1.05
N TRP A 8 14.80 -11.03 1.69
CA TRP A 8 14.77 -9.57 1.80
C TRP A 8 14.95 -9.04 3.22
N ASP A 9 14.90 -9.91 4.25
CA ASP A 9 14.92 -9.50 5.66
C ASP A 9 16.22 -8.75 6.07
N ASN A 10 17.31 -8.95 5.32
CA ASN A 10 18.61 -8.33 5.58
C ASN A 10 19.04 -7.33 4.47
N VAL A 11 18.16 -6.99 3.54
CA VAL A 11 18.47 -6.08 2.44
C VAL A 11 17.85 -4.72 2.73
N SER A 12 18.68 -3.67 2.82
CA SER A 12 18.19 -2.32 3.00
C SER A 12 17.61 -1.74 1.70
N SER A 13 16.59 -0.90 1.81
CA SER A 13 16.03 -0.18 0.65
C SER A 13 17.08 0.69 -0.06
N THR A 14 18.05 1.22 0.68
CA THR A 14 19.18 1.98 0.12
C THR A 14 20.07 1.10 -0.76
N SER A 15 20.42 -0.09 -0.29
CA SER A 15 21.22 -1.03 -1.09
C SER A 15 20.50 -1.47 -2.38
N LEU A 16 19.16 -1.63 -2.31
CA LEU A 16 18.34 -1.91 -3.49
C LEU A 16 18.33 -0.72 -4.46
N SER A 17 18.14 0.49 -3.94
CA SER A 17 18.17 1.71 -4.74
C SER A 17 19.53 1.89 -5.44
N ASP A 18 20.64 1.67 -4.71
CA ASP A 18 21.98 1.75 -5.27
C ASP A 18 22.20 0.72 -6.41
N ALA A 19 21.74 -0.52 -6.20
CA ALA A 19 21.81 -1.57 -7.21
C ALA A 19 20.97 -1.26 -8.47
N MET A 20 19.89 -0.50 -8.30
CA MET A 20 19.01 -0.03 -9.39
C MET A 20 19.44 1.33 -9.95
N HIS A 21 20.58 1.87 -9.55
CA HIS A 21 21.05 3.21 -9.94
C HIS A 21 20.04 4.34 -9.63
N GLY A 22 19.28 4.22 -8.55
CA GLY A 22 18.22 5.16 -8.16
C GLY A 22 16.94 5.07 -8.99
N LEU A 23 16.87 4.16 -9.95
CA LEU A 23 15.69 3.97 -10.78
C LEU A 23 14.60 3.18 -10.00
N GLN A 24 13.34 3.39 -10.37
CA GLN A 24 12.18 2.68 -9.80
C GLN A 24 12.01 2.87 -8.27
N THR A 25 12.57 3.93 -7.73
CA THR A 25 12.34 4.34 -6.34
C THR A 25 11.09 5.21 -6.29
N MET A 26 10.17 4.87 -5.39
CA MET A 26 8.94 5.65 -5.19
C MET A 26 9.26 7.07 -4.68
N ASP A 27 8.35 8.01 -4.98
CA ASP A 27 8.42 9.39 -4.52
C ASP A 27 8.58 9.46 -2.99
N SER A 28 9.45 10.35 -2.55
CA SER A 28 9.76 10.59 -1.13
C SER A 28 8.56 11.06 -0.30
N CYS A 29 7.46 11.46 -0.92
CA CYS A 29 6.22 11.81 -0.21
C CYS A 29 5.47 10.57 0.33
N ILE A 30 5.74 9.34 -0.17
CA ILE A 30 5.19 8.11 0.37
C ILE A 30 6.04 7.69 1.57
N GLN A 31 5.44 7.79 2.76
CA GLN A 31 6.15 7.57 4.02
C GLN A 31 5.48 6.48 4.86
N PRO A 32 6.25 5.70 5.63
CA PRO A 32 5.68 4.77 6.60
C PRO A 32 4.99 5.53 7.73
N LEU A 33 3.87 5.02 8.22
CA LEU A 33 3.19 5.60 9.39
C LEU A 33 3.96 5.39 10.69
N ASN A 34 4.89 4.46 10.70
CA ASN A 34 5.84 4.25 11.79
C ASN A 34 7.21 3.90 11.18
N ARG A 35 8.27 4.53 11.66
CA ARG A 35 9.64 4.34 11.15
C ARG A 35 10.19 2.91 11.23
N ARG A 36 9.54 2.04 12.01
CA ARG A 36 9.89 0.62 12.11
C ARG A 36 9.24 -0.25 11.02
N MET A 37 8.29 0.31 10.27
CA MET A 37 7.59 -0.42 9.22
C MET A 37 8.54 -0.70 8.07
N CYS A 38 8.60 -1.97 7.69
CA CYS A 38 9.33 -2.47 6.54
C CYS A 38 8.45 -3.48 5.83
N VAL A 39 8.47 -3.50 4.50
CA VAL A 39 7.66 -4.43 3.71
C VAL A 39 8.42 -4.90 2.48
N ALA A 40 8.31 -6.19 2.19
CA ALA A 40 8.72 -6.80 0.93
C ALA A 40 7.71 -7.89 0.57
N GLY A 41 7.36 -8.00 -0.71
CA GLY A 41 6.41 -9.00 -1.19
C GLY A 41 6.00 -8.75 -2.64
N PRO A 42 5.35 -9.74 -3.28
CA PRO A 42 4.76 -9.55 -4.59
C PRO A 42 3.72 -8.44 -4.57
N ALA A 43 3.78 -7.54 -5.55
CA ALA A 43 2.79 -6.47 -5.68
C ALA A 43 1.44 -7.03 -6.16
N PHE A 44 0.37 -6.71 -5.42
CA PHE A 44 -1.00 -6.82 -5.89
C PHE A 44 -1.48 -5.40 -6.19
N THR A 45 -1.53 -5.05 -7.46
CA THR A 45 -1.81 -3.68 -7.91
C THR A 45 -3.29 -3.36 -7.91
N VAL A 46 -3.61 -2.12 -7.53
CA VAL A 46 -4.97 -1.58 -7.42
C VAL A 46 -4.99 -0.19 -8.06
N GLN A 47 -5.81 0.01 -9.07
CA GLN A 47 -6.02 1.33 -9.66
C GLN A 47 -7.31 1.96 -9.12
N ILE A 48 -7.18 3.07 -8.44
CA ILE A 48 -8.32 3.89 -8.01
C ILE A 48 -8.84 4.71 -9.21
N VAL A 49 -10.15 4.72 -9.37
CA VAL A 49 -10.85 5.53 -10.38
C VAL A 49 -11.87 6.43 -9.67
N GLN A 50 -11.91 7.70 -10.04
CA GLN A 50 -12.86 8.70 -9.52
C GLN A 50 -12.94 8.77 -7.98
N ASN A 51 -11.81 8.59 -7.30
CA ASN A 51 -11.75 8.60 -5.84
C ASN A 51 -12.70 7.57 -5.17
N ASP A 52 -12.85 6.39 -5.77
CA ASP A 52 -13.66 5.30 -5.23
C ASP A 52 -12.81 4.27 -4.49
N CYS A 53 -13.18 3.89 -3.27
CA CYS A 53 -12.42 2.92 -2.48
C CYS A 53 -12.98 1.49 -2.54
N ALA A 54 -14.05 1.22 -3.29
CA ALA A 54 -14.65 -0.11 -3.31
C ALA A 54 -13.71 -1.17 -3.90
N VAL A 55 -12.87 -0.79 -4.85
CA VAL A 55 -11.84 -1.67 -5.43
C VAL A 55 -10.81 -2.15 -4.41
N VAL A 56 -10.58 -1.41 -3.31
CA VAL A 56 -9.68 -1.84 -2.22
C VAL A 56 -10.25 -3.09 -1.53
N PHE A 57 -11.57 -3.16 -1.34
CA PHE A 57 -12.23 -4.34 -0.77
C PHE A 57 -12.20 -5.53 -1.73
N GLN A 58 -12.28 -5.29 -3.04
CA GLN A 58 -12.04 -6.33 -4.03
C GLN A 58 -10.61 -6.85 -3.92
N ALA A 59 -9.62 -5.97 -3.87
CA ALA A 59 -8.22 -6.36 -3.72
C ALA A 59 -7.96 -7.17 -2.44
N LEU A 60 -8.56 -6.78 -1.31
CA LEU A 60 -8.51 -7.57 -0.08
C LEU A 60 -9.05 -8.99 -0.24
N ARG A 61 -10.11 -9.17 -1.04
CA ARG A 61 -10.68 -10.49 -1.31
C ARG A 61 -9.77 -11.34 -2.18
N ASP A 62 -9.19 -10.74 -3.24
CA ASP A 62 -8.55 -11.45 -4.35
C ASP A 62 -7.03 -11.62 -4.14
N ALA A 63 -6.37 -10.77 -3.34
CA ALA A 63 -4.94 -10.85 -3.09
C ALA A 63 -4.55 -12.10 -2.31
N ALA A 64 -3.47 -12.75 -2.72
CA ALA A 64 -2.90 -13.92 -2.02
C ALA A 64 -2.14 -13.49 -0.74
N PRO A 65 -2.07 -14.35 0.29
CA PRO A 65 -1.21 -14.12 1.45
C PRO A 65 0.23 -13.82 1.04
N GLY A 66 0.90 -12.92 1.75
CA GLY A 66 2.26 -12.45 1.45
C GLY A 66 2.33 -11.33 0.40
N SER A 67 1.22 -10.99 -0.26
CA SER A 67 1.18 -9.86 -1.20
C SER A 67 1.24 -8.51 -0.49
N VAL A 68 1.82 -7.53 -1.17
CA VAL A 68 1.74 -6.10 -0.82
C VAL A 68 0.68 -5.46 -1.71
N LEU A 69 -0.35 -4.84 -1.13
CA LEU A 69 -1.29 -4.03 -1.92
C LEU A 69 -0.59 -2.74 -2.34
N VAL A 70 -0.45 -2.53 -3.64
CA VAL A 70 0.11 -1.31 -4.22
C VAL A 70 -1.05 -0.54 -4.86
N ILE A 71 -1.49 0.52 -4.19
CA ILE A 71 -2.69 1.26 -4.54
C ILE A 71 -2.31 2.56 -5.24
N ALA A 72 -2.61 2.65 -6.53
CA ALA A 72 -2.45 3.86 -7.31
C ALA A 72 -3.70 4.73 -7.18
N ALA A 73 -3.60 5.79 -6.38
CA ALA A 73 -4.66 6.76 -6.12
C ALA A 73 -4.45 8.08 -6.88
N ASN A 74 -3.59 8.07 -7.90
CA ASN A 74 -3.25 9.23 -8.72
C ASN A 74 -2.76 10.43 -7.88
N GLY A 75 -2.07 10.17 -6.79
CA GLY A 75 -1.56 11.19 -5.89
C GLY A 75 -2.62 11.96 -5.09
N THR A 76 -3.87 11.48 -5.06
CA THR A 76 -4.99 12.16 -4.38
C THR A 76 -4.78 12.23 -2.87
N THR A 77 -4.91 13.43 -2.31
CA THR A 77 -4.75 13.70 -0.87
C THR A 77 -6.02 14.22 -0.19
N ASP A 78 -7.14 14.33 -0.92
CA ASP A 78 -8.39 14.90 -0.40
C ASP A 78 -9.26 13.92 0.36
N VAL A 79 -9.06 12.61 0.13
CA VAL A 79 -9.84 11.51 0.72
C VAL A 79 -8.93 10.37 1.14
N ALA A 80 -9.38 9.62 2.16
CA ALA A 80 -8.69 8.43 2.66
C ALA A 80 -9.30 7.17 2.06
N PHE A 81 -8.50 6.37 1.37
CA PHE A 81 -8.98 5.17 0.68
C PHE A 81 -9.14 3.97 1.61
N PHE A 82 -8.50 4.00 2.78
CA PHE A 82 -8.63 2.96 3.79
C PHE A 82 -8.31 3.49 5.20
N GLY A 83 -8.58 2.66 6.22
CA GLY A 83 -8.27 2.91 7.61
C GLY A 83 -8.08 1.59 8.37
N GLU A 84 -8.31 1.60 9.69
CA GLU A 84 -8.03 0.45 10.58
C GLU A 84 -8.75 -0.84 10.18
N ILE A 85 -10.01 -0.74 9.71
CA ILE A 85 -10.80 -1.94 9.32
C ILE A 85 -10.14 -2.67 8.14
N VAL A 86 -9.70 -1.93 7.11
CA VAL A 86 -9.02 -2.51 5.95
C VAL A 86 -7.70 -3.14 6.36
N VAL A 87 -6.93 -2.48 7.23
CA VAL A 87 -5.66 -2.99 7.74
C VAL A 87 -5.89 -4.25 8.59
N ALA A 88 -6.92 -4.29 9.44
CA ALA A 88 -7.25 -5.49 10.20
C ALA A 88 -7.57 -6.69 9.29
N ILE A 89 -8.38 -6.49 8.25
CA ILE A 89 -8.70 -7.53 7.26
C ILE A 89 -7.44 -7.98 6.50
N ALA A 90 -6.61 -7.02 6.06
CA ALA A 90 -5.36 -7.32 5.36
C ALA A 90 -4.41 -8.18 6.20
N LYS A 91 -4.28 -7.83 7.49
CA LYS A 91 -3.47 -8.57 8.46
C LYS A 91 -4.00 -9.98 8.70
N GLU A 92 -5.31 -10.14 8.88
CA GLU A 92 -5.96 -11.45 9.07
C GLU A 92 -5.78 -12.35 7.84
N LYS A 93 -5.82 -11.78 6.63
CA LYS A 93 -5.54 -12.50 5.39
C LYS A 93 -4.06 -12.83 5.18
N GLY A 94 -3.18 -12.36 6.03
CA GLY A 94 -1.74 -12.59 5.92
C GLY A 94 -1.08 -11.79 4.79
N LEU A 95 -1.65 -10.64 4.39
CA LEU A 95 -0.97 -9.74 3.45
C LEU A 95 0.29 -9.18 4.11
N ALA A 96 1.29 -8.81 3.31
CA ALA A 96 2.57 -8.30 3.81
C ALA A 96 2.52 -6.81 4.18
N GLY A 97 1.67 -6.03 3.52
CA GLY A 97 1.54 -4.60 3.79
C GLY A 97 0.71 -3.87 2.74
N ILE A 98 0.58 -2.56 2.90
CA ILE A 98 -0.12 -1.66 1.98
C ILE A 98 0.76 -0.45 1.68
N VAL A 99 0.88 -0.12 0.39
CA VAL A 99 1.53 1.10 -0.11
C VAL A 99 0.52 1.85 -0.97
N ILE A 100 0.37 3.16 -0.75
CA ILE A 100 -0.54 3.99 -1.52
C ILE A 100 0.07 5.37 -1.82
N ASP A 101 -0.06 5.84 -3.03
CA ASP A 101 0.25 7.23 -3.42
C ASP A 101 -0.92 8.19 -3.12
N GLY A 102 -1.63 7.92 -2.06
CA GLY A 102 -2.80 8.63 -1.56
C GLY A 102 -2.83 8.66 -0.04
N CYS A 103 -4.02 8.88 0.54
CA CYS A 103 -4.19 9.00 1.98
C CYS A 103 -4.92 7.81 2.62
N ALA A 104 -4.59 7.59 3.90
CA ALA A 104 -5.33 6.75 4.82
C ALA A 104 -5.99 7.60 5.94
N ARG A 105 -6.75 6.95 6.81
CA ARG A 105 -7.29 7.54 8.04
C ARG A 105 -6.92 6.68 9.26
N ASP A 106 -7.41 7.02 10.43
CA ASP A 106 -7.20 6.28 11.69
C ASP A 106 -5.71 6.13 12.06
N SER A 107 -4.92 7.22 11.87
CA SER A 107 -3.46 7.21 11.96
C SER A 107 -2.92 6.67 13.29
N LEU A 108 -3.59 6.94 14.42
CA LEU A 108 -3.17 6.44 15.73
C LEU A 108 -3.22 4.90 15.75
N ALA A 109 -4.33 4.31 15.37
CA ALA A 109 -4.49 2.86 15.31
C ALA A 109 -3.51 2.21 14.33
N LEU A 110 -3.32 2.82 13.15
CA LEU A 110 -2.40 2.32 12.13
C LEU A 110 -0.94 2.41 12.56
N SER A 111 -0.52 3.49 13.21
CA SER A 111 0.88 3.68 13.64
C SER A 111 1.28 2.78 14.82
N GLN A 112 0.32 2.34 15.61
CA GLN A 112 0.51 1.40 16.72
C GLN A 112 0.43 -0.07 16.29
N ASN A 113 0.02 -0.33 15.04
CA ASN A 113 -0.08 -1.67 14.50
C ASN A 113 1.27 -2.10 13.90
N ASP A 114 1.58 -3.41 13.99
CA ASP A 114 2.77 -4.00 13.38
C ASP A 114 2.64 -4.19 11.86
N PHE A 115 1.44 -4.03 11.31
CA PHE A 115 1.19 -4.20 9.88
C PHE A 115 1.75 -3.00 9.08
N PRO A 116 2.65 -3.23 8.10
CA PRO A 116 3.29 -2.15 7.37
C PRO A 116 2.31 -1.36 6.49
N VAL A 117 2.28 -0.04 6.68
CA VAL A 117 1.45 0.90 5.92
C VAL A 117 2.28 2.10 5.52
N PHE A 118 2.33 2.37 4.19
CA PHE A 118 3.03 3.49 3.59
C PHE A 118 2.03 4.37 2.83
N VAL A 119 2.00 5.66 3.16
CA VAL A 119 0.99 6.60 2.64
C VAL A 119 1.62 7.94 2.27
N LYS A 120 0.92 8.68 1.44
CA LYS A 120 1.24 10.07 1.11
C LYS A 120 0.74 11.05 2.18
N GLY A 121 -0.34 10.70 2.88
CA GLY A 121 -0.91 11.56 3.91
C GLY A 121 -2.03 10.89 4.72
N ILE A 122 -2.54 11.66 5.68
CA ILE A 122 -3.64 11.25 6.56
C ILE A 122 -4.75 12.29 6.48
N VAL A 123 -5.97 11.85 6.16
CA VAL A 123 -7.18 12.69 6.15
C VAL A 123 -8.38 11.90 6.65
N PRO A 124 -9.36 12.52 7.33
CA PRO A 124 -10.52 11.80 7.86
C PRO A 124 -11.63 11.54 6.83
N ARG A 125 -11.64 12.29 5.70
CA ARG A 125 -12.70 12.22 4.69
C ARG A 125 -12.69 10.88 3.98
N ILE A 126 -13.86 10.21 3.90
CA ILE A 126 -14.04 8.99 3.13
C ILE A 126 -14.39 9.30 1.67
N PRO A 127 -14.00 8.45 0.70
CA PRO A 127 -14.37 8.56 -0.71
C PRO A 127 -15.74 7.92 -1.00
N ALA A 128 -16.12 7.93 -2.27
CA ALA A 128 -17.23 7.13 -2.78
C ALA A 128 -16.95 5.61 -2.67
N ARG A 129 -18.02 4.80 -2.79
CA ARG A 129 -17.97 3.33 -2.77
C ARG A 129 -18.93 2.77 -3.81
N VAL A 130 -18.60 2.93 -5.07
CA VAL A 130 -19.47 2.62 -6.23
C VAL A 130 -18.88 1.51 -7.11
N PHE A 131 -17.85 0.81 -6.64
CA PHE A 131 -17.18 -0.29 -7.35
C PHE A 131 -16.43 0.11 -8.62
N LEU A 132 -15.97 1.36 -8.70
CA LEU A 132 -15.08 1.82 -9.76
C LEU A 132 -13.63 1.52 -9.42
N GLY A 133 -12.88 0.95 -10.35
CA GLY A 133 -11.46 0.66 -10.22
C GLY A 133 -11.07 -0.67 -10.86
N GLU A 134 -9.77 -0.93 -10.91
CA GLU A 134 -9.20 -2.14 -11.50
C GLU A 134 -8.15 -2.76 -10.59
N VAL A 135 -7.99 -4.09 -10.68
CA VAL A 135 -6.95 -4.83 -9.96
C VAL A 135 -6.04 -5.56 -10.94
N GLN A 136 -4.79 -5.79 -10.52
CA GLN A 136 -3.80 -6.57 -11.29
C GLN A 136 -3.56 -6.04 -12.71
N LYS A 137 -3.54 -4.71 -12.84
CA LYS A 137 -3.12 -3.98 -14.03
C LYS A 137 -1.79 -3.27 -13.76
N ASP A 138 -1.13 -2.84 -14.83
CA ASP A 138 0.00 -1.93 -14.72
C ASP A 138 -0.48 -0.62 -14.12
N VAL A 139 0.18 -0.17 -13.06
CA VAL A 139 -0.16 1.06 -12.36
C VAL A 139 1.08 1.93 -12.16
N GLN A 140 0.86 3.23 -12.06
CA GLN A 140 1.88 4.17 -11.63
C GLN A 140 1.56 4.60 -10.19
N CYS A 141 2.44 4.27 -9.26
CA CYS A 141 2.27 4.57 -7.83
C CYS A 141 3.55 5.22 -7.31
N GLY A 142 3.48 6.51 -7.00
CA GLY A 142 4.61 7.25 -6.44
C GLY A 142 5.74 7.57 -7.43
N GLY A 143 5.37 7.97 -8.64
CA GLY A 143 6.30 8.42 -9.67
C GLY A 143 6.35 7.57 -10.90
#